data_9a69faa55032ac9752bc1e1dbd3f53be
#
_entry.id   9a69faa55032ac9752bc1e1dbd3f53be
#
_cell.length_a   1.000
_cell.length_b   1.000
_cell.length_c   1.000
_cell.angle_alpha   90.00
_cell.angle_beta   90.00
_cell.angle_gamma   90.00
#
_symmetry.space_group_name_H-M   'P 1'
#
loop_
_entity.id
_entity.type
_entity.pdbx_description
1 polymer ?
#
loop_
_entity_poly.entity_id
_entity_poly.type
_entity_poly.pdbx_seq_one_letter_code
_entity_poly.pdbx_strand_id
1 'polypeptide(L)'
;MSDRWVLGPGETSHLQYKGPLVLLCLRGQGLIAKVEIQAPHVLHEGKLTPDEVFITGERARRGLEVRNTSDKKPLELLRIFSEDPAL
;
A
#
# COMPACT_ATOMS: atom_id res chain seq x y z
N MET A 1 -13.08 1.28 8.74
CA MET A 1 -13.09 -0.09 8.17
C MET A 1 -11.72 -0.43 7.62
N SER A 2 -11.30 -1.65 7.79
CA SER A 2 -9.99 -2.10 7.27
C SER A 2 -10.10 -3.52 6.75
N ASP A 3 -9.23 -3.87 5.80
CA ASP A 3 -9.10 -5.24 5.33
C ASP A 3 -7.67 -5.52 4.90
N ARG A 4 -7.38 -6.80 4.73
CA ARG A 4 -6.07 -7.27 4.30
C ARG A 4 -6.11 -7.57 2.81
N TRP A 5 -5.06 -7.14 2.11
CA TRP A 5 -4.96 -7.32 0.66
C TRP A 5 -3.60 -7.92 0.34
N VAL A 6 -3.60 -9.03 -0.37
CA VAL A 6 -2.37 -9.77 -0.68
C VAL A 6 -2.18 -9.83 -2.19
N LEU A 7 -0.99 -9.44 -2.64
CA LEU A 7 -0.57 -9.60 -4.03
C LEU A 7 0.51 -10.66 -4.09
N GLY A 8 0.37 -11.60 -5.02
CA GLY A 8 1.39 -12.60 -5.27
C GLY A 8 2.66 -11.99 -5.88
N PRO A 9 3.75 -12.78 -5.93
CA PRO A 9 5.01 -12.29 -6.50
C PRO A 9 4.82 -11.79 -7.92
N GLY A 10 5.33 -10.58 -8.18
CA GLY A 10 5.25 -9.96 -9.50
C GLY A 10 3.86 -9.47 -9.91
N GLU A 11 2.87 -9.66 -9.06
CA GLU A 11 1.50 -9.26 -9.39
C GLU A 11 1.34 -7.75 -9.39
N THR A 12 0.56 -7.25 -10.35
CA THR A 12 0.14 -5.85 -10.41
C THR A 12 -1.37 -5.81 -10.33
N SER A 13 -1.89 -4.89 -9.53
CA SER A 13 -3.32 -4.70 -9.39
C SER A 13 -3.65 -3.22 -9.35
N HIS A 14 -4.91 -2.91 -9.47
CA HIS A 14 -5.38 -1.53 -9.40
C HIS A 14 -6.28 -1.34 -8.19
N LEU A 15 -6.11 -0.20 -7.54
CA LEU A 15 -6.92 0.22 -6.41
C LEU A 15 -7.73 1.44 -6.82
N GLN A 16 -9.04 1.38 -6.57
CA GLN A 16 -9.91 2.52 -6.77
C GLN A 16 -10.93 2.55 -5.64
N TYR A 17 -11.13 3.72 -5.06
CA TYR A 17 -12.04 3.87 -3.94
C TYR A 17 -12.66 5.26 -3.94
N LYS A 18 -13.80 5.41 -3.29
CA LYS A 18 -14.57 6.66 -3.27
C LYS A 18 -14.01 7.73 -2.34
N GLY A 19 -13.11 7.40 -1.46
CA GLY A 19 -12.57 8.34 -0.48
C GLY A 19 -11.13 8.02 -0.12
N PRO A 20 -10.54 8.81 0.80
CA PRO A 20 -9.16 8.60 1.19
C PRO A 20 -8.97 7.29 1.96
N LEU A 21 -7.76 6.77 1.89
CA LEU A 21 -7.39 5.56 2.62
C LEU A 21 -5.91 5.57 2.94
N VAL A 22 -5.52 4.69 3.85
CA VAL A 22 -4.13 4.46 4.21
C VAL A 22 -3.79 3.02 3.84
N LEU A 23 -2.62 2.83 3.27
CA LEU A 23 -2.06 1.50 3.01
C LEU A 23 -0.87 1.28 3.92
N LEU A 24 -0.92 0.20 4.70
CA LEU A 24 0.19 -0.23 5.55
C LEU A 24 0.77 -1.51 4.97
N CYS A 25 2.09 -1.53 4.82
CA CYS A 25 2.77 -2.73 4.36
C CYS A 25 3.09 -3.64 5.55
N LEU A 26 2.47 -4.80 5.57
CA LEU A 26 2.67 -5.78 6.65
C LEU A 26 3.79 -6.76 6.31
N ARG A 27 3.95 -7.11 5.05
CA ARG A 27 4.98 -8.02 4.56
C ARG A 27 5.37 -7.68 3.14
N GLY A 28 6.65 -7.89 2.82
CA GLY A 28 7.14 -7.75 1.47
C GLY A 28 7.50 -6.32 1.10
N GLN A 29 7.48 -6.07 -0.18
CA GLN A 29 7.83 -4.76 -0.74
C GLN A 29 7.07 -4.53 -2.05
N GLY A 30 6.90 -3.27 -2.40
CA GLY A 30 6.19 -2.97 -3.63
C GLY A 30 6.22 -1.50 -4.00
N LEU A 31 5.46 -1.17 -5.04
CA LEU A 31 5.25 0.20 -5.49
C LEU A 31 3.76 0.51 -5.44
N ILE A 32 3.44 1.65 -4.87
CA ILE A 32 2.08 2.18 -4.83
C ILE A 32 2.12 3.51 -5.55
N ALA A 33 1.54 3.57 -6.76
CA ALA A 33 1.59 4.75 -7.61
C ALA A 33 3.03 5.29 -7.75
N LYS A 34 3.99 4.39 -7.96
CA LYS A 34 5.42 4.66 -8.11
C LYS A 34 6.14 5.06 -6.81
N VAL A 35 5.47 4.99 -5.67
CA VAL A 35 6.10 5.22 -4.36
C VAL A 35 6.47 3.87 -3.76
N GLU A 36 7.73 3.72 -3.37
CA GLU A 36 8.20 2.49 -2.75
C GLU A 36 7.63 2.31 -1.36
N ILE A 37 7.24 1.08 -1.04
CA ILE A 37 6.76 0.71 0.28
C ILE A 37 7.38 -0.64 0.66
N GLN A 38 7.71 -0.80 1.95
CA GLN A 38 8.28 -2.04 2.47
C GLN A 38 7.74 -2.30 3.86
N ALA A 39 7.72 -3.58 4.23
CA ALA A 39 7.42 -3.95 5.61
C ALA A 39 8.44 -3.30 6.55
N PRO A 40 8.01 -2.85 7.74
CA PRO A 40 8.91 -2.14 8.64
C PRO A 40 10.05 -3.03 9.14
N HIS A 41 11.28 -2.51 9.08
CA HIS A 41 12.44 -3.13 9.67
C HIS A 41 13.51 -2.08 9.90
N VAL A 42 14.41 -2.34 10.83
CA VAL A 42 15.49 -1.40 11.14
C VAL A 42 16.61 -1.57 10.12
N LEU A 43 16.95 -0.47 9.47
CA LEU A 43 18.08 -0.45 8.55
C LEU A 43 19.40 -0.26 9.31
N HIS A 44 20.54 -0.44 8.60
CA HIS A 44 21.86 -0.37 9.21
C HIS A 44 22.16 0.91 9.98
N GLU A 45 21.54 2.00 9.62
CA GLU A 45 21.74 3.29 10.28
C GLU A 45 20.64 3.62 11.28
N GLY A 46 19.85 2.63 11.68
CA GLY A 46 18.77 2.83 12.61
C GLY A 46 17.51 3.44 12.00
N LYS A 47 17.48 3.62 10.69
CA LYS A 47 16.30 4.14 10.00
C LYS A 47 15.30 3.02 9.74
N LEU A 48 14.03 3.37 9.76
CA LEU A 48 12.95 2.46 9.38
C LEU A 48 12.62 2.65 7.91
N THR A 49 12.27 1.56 7.24
CA THR A 49 11.76 1.65 5.88
C THR A 49 10.34 2.22 5.87
N PRO A 50 9.94 2.90 4.80
CA PRO A 50 8.57 3.40 4.71
C PRO A 50 7.59 2.24 4.57
N ASP A 51 6.64 2.17 5.49
CA ASP A 51 5.63 1.12 5.54
C ASP A 51 4.21 1.65 5.38
N GLU A 52 4.06 2.96 5.29
CA GLU A 52 2.74 3.59 5.27
C GLU A 52 2.64 4.61 4.14
N VAL A 53 1.52 4.57 3.43
CA VAL A 53 1.21 5.54 2.37
C VAL A 53 -0.22 6.02 2.56
N PHE A 54 -0.37 7.34 2.61
CA PHE A 54 -1.68 7.98 2.63
C PHE A 54 -2.12 8.27 1.20
N ILE A 55 -3.33 7.83 0.85
CA ILE A 55 -3.93 8.04 -0.46
C ILE A 55 -5.05 9.05 -0.32
N THR A 56 -4.93 10.19 -1.01
CA THR A 56 -5.98 11.21 -0.98
C THR A 56 -7.24 10.69 -1.65
N GLY A 57 -8.39 11.28 -1.31
CA GLY A 57 -9.65 10.89 -1.92
C GLY A 57 -9.64 11.08 -3.43
N GLU A 58 -9.05 12.16 -3.92
CA GLU A 58 -8.94 12.40 -5.34
C GLU A 58 -8.13 11.31 -6.04
N ARG A 59 -6.98 10.96 -5.47
CA ARG A 59 -6.12 9.93 -6.04
C ARG A 59 -6.81 8.56 -6.03
N ALA A 60 -7.51 8.25 -4.94
CA ALA A 60 -8.23 6.98 -4.81
C ALA A 60 -9.35 6.87 -5.83
N ARG A 61 -10.07 7.96 -6.09
CA ARG A 61 -11.15 7.96 -7.08
C ARG A 61 -10.65 7.81 -8.51
N ARG A 62 -9.47 8.37 -8.80
CA ARG A 62 -8.84 8.20 -10.11
C ARG A 62 -8.33 6.78 -10.33
N GLY A 63 -8.02 6.09 -9.26
CA GLY A 63 -7.39 4.78 -9.32
C GLY A 63 -5.87 4.88 -9.35
N LEU A 64 -5.22 3.87 -8.83
CA LEU A 64 -3.77 3.80 -8.82
C LEU A 64 -3.31 2.36 -8.94
N GLU A 65 -2.09 2.20 -9.41
CA GLU A 65 -1.49 0.89 -9.60
C GLU A 65 -0.71 0.50 -8.35
N VAL A 66 -0.89 -0.75 -7.94
CA VAL A 66 -0.14 -1.37 -6.84
C VAL A 66 0.57 -2.58 -7.40
N ARG A 67 1.88 -2.65 -7.20
CA ARG A 67 2.70 -3.70 -7.77
C ARG A 67 3.58 -4.34 -6.71
N ASN A 68 3.60 -5.67 -6.69
CA ASN A 68 4.56 -6.42 -5.89
C ASN A 68 5.85 -6.54 -6.69
N THR A 69 6.91 -5.89 -6.22
CA THR A 69 8.20 -5.86 -6.91
C THR A 69 9.08 -7.07 -6.59
N SER A 70 8.65 -7.93 -5.67
CA SER A 70 9.37 -9.17 -5.39
C SER A 70 8.90 -10.27 -6.35
N ASP A 71 9.83 -11.07 -6.82
CA ASP A 71 9.52 -12.25 -7.64
C ASP A 71 9.38 -13.53 -6.82
N LYS A 72 9.55 -13.44 -5.50
CA LYS A 72 9.56 -14.60 -4.61
C LYS A 72 8.59 -14.52 -3.45
N LYS A 73 8.29 -13.33 -2.96
CA LYS A 73 7.51 -13.14 -1.74
C LYS A 73 6.21 -12.38 -2.01
N PRO A 74 5.14 -12.68 -1.28
CA PRO A 74 3.92 -11.91 -1.40
C PRO A 74 4.08 -10.52 -0.81
N LEU A 75 3.28 -9.59 -1.31
CA LEU A 75 3.11 -8.26 -0.74
C LEU A 75 1.79 -8.26 0.02
N GLU A 76 1.85 -8.04 1.32
CA GLU A 76 0.67 -8.02 2.17
C GLU A 76 0.44 -6.62 2.69
N LEU A 77 -0.72 -6.08 2.39
CA LEU A 77 -1.10 -4.72 2.76
C LEU A 77 -2.33 -4.74 3.63
N LEU A 78 -2.40 -3.79 4.55
CA LEU A 78 -3.63 -3.49 5.28
C LEU A 78 -4.20 -2.22 4.67
N ARG A 79 -5.45 -2.28 4.21
CA ARG A 79 -6.16 -1.12 3.68
C ARG A 79 -7.07 -0.57 4.77
N ILE A 80 -6.87 0.70 5.13
CA ILE A 80 -7.66 1.38 6.14
C ILE A 80 -8.45 2.48 5.45
N PHE A 81 -9.75 2.28 5.34
CA PHE A 81 -10.64 3.18 4.61
C PHE A 81 -11.26 4.20 5.53
N SER A 82 -11.42 5.42 5.03
CA SER A 82 -12.22 6.42 5.72
C SER A 82 -13.70 6.05 5.59
N GLU A 83 -14.42 6.10 6.71
CA GLU A 83 -15.86 5.86 6.72
C GLU A 83 -16.65 7.12 6.40
N ASP A 84 -15.98 8.28 6.47
CA ASP A 84 -16.60 9.57 6.18
C ASP A 84 -16.29 9.97 4.74
N PRO A 85 -17.26 9.87 3.83
CA PRO A 85 -17.04 10.22 2.43
C PRO A 85 -16.81 11.71 2.20
N ALA A 86 -17.02 12.54 3.21
CA ALA A 86 -16.80 13.98 3.10
C ALA A 86 -15.33 14.37 3.33
N LEU A 87 -14.53 13.46 3.80
CA LEU A 87 -13.10 13.73 4.02
C LEU A 87 -12.29 13.66 2.74
#